data_d738e404879313764ae29e2f81f19a7a
#
_entry.id   d738e404879313764ae29e2f81f19a7a
#
_cell.length_a   1.000
_cell.length_b   1.000
_cell.length_c   1.000
_cell.angle_alpha   90.00
_cell.angle_beta   90.00
_cell.angle_gamma   90.00
#
_symmetry.space_group_name_H-M   'P 1'
#
loop_
_entity.id
_entity.type
_entity.pdbx_description
1 polymer ?
#
loop_
_entity_poly.entity_id
_entity_poly.type
_entity_poly.pdbx_seq_one_letter_code
_entity_poly.pdbx_strand_id
1 'polypeptide(L)'
;MHRYAERVQWLLDQQRYGMALTVLQDWLNESPDKPIIHAFLALCHSEMHQLKAAQTHAEQAVALGPDLSYSHYILGVVHQDKGELRQAQQAYIEALRLDPEDPDYHTRLGLIYWQQSQWNAALQAAEQALAYAPDHIDALNLRSMTLVRMGASAEAVENLNQALTHDPENPRVHTNRGWSLLHAQQHGEALNAFREALRLDPTLAWAREGMLEALKGRYRIYRIFQRYRFWMSRYGGKQQLLLMILWIVVLRLVFSYSGRSWPAFTLGIMAVYFSFVLMTWLMEPLFNVVLSFDPHGRYLLNAQERQGAKVMSALLWSGIGLGLLGFLGAWMSLLLSGLFCLLLLVPVAGMQSTSHPPHRTFLGYYTLFLSVLAAGSVVSYALGAQTAFLFSLICFGIGWLAFSWTTNLLHLKSSG
;
A
#
# COMPACT_ATOMS: atom_id res chain seq x y z
N MET A 1 3.62 -37.25 -24.73
CA MET A 1 4.13 -36.42 -23.61
C MET A 1 4.44 -35.00 -24.03
N HIS A 2 5.34 -34.75 -24.97
CA HIS A 2 5.72 -33.40 -25.43
C HIS A 2 4.51 -32.52 -25.80
N ARG A 3 3.53 -33.09 -26.50
CA ARG A 3 2.33 -32.37 -26.99
C ARG A 3 1.45 -31.76 -25.89
N TYR A 4 1.28 -32.42 -24.73
CA TYR A 4 0.50 -31.90 -23.62
C TYR A 4 1.26 -30.75 -22.91
N ALA A 5 2.55 -30.98 -22.63
CA ALA A 5 3.37 -29.98 -21.94
C ALA A 5 3.48 -28.67 -22.72
N GLU A 6 3.78 -28.71 -24.02
CA GLU A 6 3.82 -27.55 -24.89
C GLU A 6 2.49 -26.82 -24.97
N ARG A 7 1.37 -27.56 -25.07
CA ARG A 7 0.05 -26.96 -25.11
C ARG A 7 -0.34 -26.30 -23.78
N VAL A 8 -0.01 -26.95 -22.66
CA VAL A 8 -0.23 -26.38 -21.32
C VAL A 8 0.58 -25.11 -21.15
N GLN A 9 1.89 -25.15 -21.47
CA GLN A 9 2.76 -23.99 -21.37
C GLN A 9 2.23 -22.82 -22.20
N TRP A 10 1.85 -23.06 -23.46
CA TRP A 10 1.27 -22.01 -24.31
C TRP A 10 -0.02 -21.41 -23.73
N LEU A 11 -0.89 -22.25 -23.11
CA LEU A 11 -2.11 -21.77 -22.46
C LEU A 11 -1.83 -20.97 -21.19
N LEU A 12 -0.80 -21.34 -20.42
CA LEU A 12 -0.33 -20.58 -19.25
C LEU A 12 0.21 -19.22 -19.66
N ASP A 13 1.02 -19.15 -20.71
CA ASP A 13 1.57 -17.90 -21.24
C ASP A 13 0.46 -16.94 -21.72
N GLN A 14 -0.67 -17.49 -22.22
CA GLN A 14 -1.86 -16.73 -22.59
C GLN A 14 -2.82 -16.48 -21.42
N GLN A 15 -2.47 -16.84 -20.20
CA GLN A 15 -3.29 -16.73 -18.97
C GLN A 15 -4.66 -17.43 -19.11
N ARG A 16 -4.77 -18.45 -19.97
CA ARG A 16 -5.98 -19.22 -20.21
C ARG A 16 -6.09 -20.41 -19.27
N TYR A 17 -6.04 -20.16 -17.97
CA TYR A 17 -5.96 -21.17 -16.91
C TYR A 17 -7.10 -22.20 -16.96
N GLY A 18 -8.35 -21.77 -17.21
CA GLY A 18 -9.48 -22.70 -17.34
C GLY A 18 -9.33 -23.69 -18.48
N MET A 19 -8.77 -23.27 -19.63
CA MET A 19 -8.49 -24.18 -20.76
C MET A 19 -7.30 -25.09 -20.46
N ALA A 20 -6.29 -24.58 -19.76
CA ALA A 20 -5.15 -25.36 -19.30
C ALA A 20 -5.61 -26.49 -18.36
N LEU A 21 -6.54 -26.24 -17.42
CA LEU A 21 -7.11 -27.27 -16.56
C LEU A 21 -7.77 -28.42 -17.33
N THR A 22 -8.49 -28.12 -18.39
CA THR A 22 -9.10 -29.19 -19.23
C THR A 22 -8.03 -30.06 -19.87
N VAL A 23 -6.99 -29.46 -20.44
CA VAL A 23 -5.88 -30.21 -21.07
C VAL A 23 -5.09 -31.02 -20.02
N LEU A 24 -4.90 -30.42 -18.82
CA LEU A 24 -4.24 -31.12 -17.72
C LEU A 24 -5.04 -32.29 -17.17
N GLN A 25 -6.37 -32.19 -17.14
CA GLN A 25 -7.24 -33.28 -16.74
C GLN A 25 -7.15 -34.48 -17.72
N ASP A 26 -7.13 -34.20 -19.03
CA ASP A 26 -6.92 -35.23 -20.04
C ASP A 26 -5.53 -35.87 -19.86
N TRP A 27 -4.51 -35.10 -19.63
CA TRP A 27 -3.16 -35.61 -19.40
C TRP A 27 -3.04 -36.43 -18.11
N LEU A 28 -3.71 -35.99 -17.03
CA LEU A 28 -3.77 -36.71 -15.75
C LEU A 28 -4.43 -38.07 -15.90
N ASN A 29 -5.50 -38.18 -16.70
CA ASN A 29 -6.18 -39.45 -16.98
C ASN A 29 -5.28 -40.47 -17.73
N GLU A 30 -4.37 -39.97 -18.58
CA GLU A 30 -3.40 -40.83 -19.28
C GLU A 30 -2.17 -41.19 -18.44
N SER A 31 -1.80 -40.31 -17.50
CA SER A 31 -0.54 -40.42 -16.73
C SER A 31 -0.70 -39.88 -15.30
N PRO A 32 -1.41 -40.57 -14.40
CA PRO A 32 -1.78 -40.06 -13.09
C PRO A 32 -0.59 -39.86 -12.12
N ASP A 33 0.49 -40.60 -12.30
CA ASP A 33 1.64 -40.61 -11.37
C ASP A 33 2.73 -39.58 -11.72
N LYS A 34 2.42 -38.61 -12.59
CA LYS A 34 3.43 -37.60 -12.99
C LYS A 34 3.37 -36.36 -12.13
N PRO A 35 4.43 -36.06 -11.37
CA PRO A 35 4.45 -34.90 -10.46
C PRO A 35 4.26 -33.56 -11.20
N ILE A 36 4.80 -33.45 -12.42
CA ILE A 36 4.70 -32.20 -13.21
C ILE A 36 3.26 -31.82 -13.56
N ILE A 37 2.35 -32.81 -13.75
CA ILE A 37 0.93 -32.53 -14.04
C ILE A 37 0.28 -31.88 -12.81
N HIS A 38 0.54 -32.44 -11.64
CA HIS A 38 0.04 -31.89 -10.38
C HIS A 38 0.63 -30.50 -10.11
N ALA A 39 1.89 -30.26 -10.44
CA ALA A 39 2.50 -28.92 -10.33
C ALA A 39 1.79 -27.89 -11.23
N PHE A 40 1.49 -28.23 -12.49
CA PHE A 40 0.73 -27.34 -13.38
C PHE A 40 -0.73 -27.14 -12.94
N LEU A 41 -1.39 -28.19 -12.42
CA LEU A 41 -2.73 -28.06 -11.83
C LEU A 41 -2.72 -27.11 -10.64
N ALA A 42 -1.73 -27.23 -9.76
CA ALA A 42 -1.56 -26.35 -8.62
C ALA A 42 -1.38 -24.89 -9.05
N LEU A 43 -0.54 -24.65 -10.05
CA LEU A 43 -0.33 -23.30 -10.62
C LEU A 43 -1.63 -22.73 -11.18
N CYS A 44 -2.35 -23.49 -12.02
CA CYS A 44 -3.62 -23.04 -12.59
C CYS A 44 -4.66 -22.70 -11.51
N HIS A 45 -4.79 -23.56 -10.49
CA HIS A 45 -5.71 -23.31 -9.38
C HIS A 45 -5.29 -22.10 -8.54
N SER A 46 -3.98 -21.87 -8.32
CA SER A 46 -3.48 -20.70 -7.60
C SER A 46 -3.82 -19.40 -8.33
N GLU A 47 -3.56 -19.33 -9.63
CA GLU A 47 -3.89 -18.20 -10.50
C GLU A 47 -5.40 -17.90 -10.57
N MET A 48 -6.23 -18.94 -10.39
CA MET A 48 -7.68 -18.80 -10.28
C MET A 48 -8.17 -18.54 -8.84
N HIS A 49 -7.27 -18.27 -7.89
CA HIS A 49 -7.56 -18.06 -6.47
C HIS A 49 -8.26 -19.23 -5.77
N GLN A 50 -8.14 -20.43 -6.30
CA GLN A 50 -8.66 -21.68 -5.73
C GLN A 50 -7.62 -22.31 -4.81
N LEU A 51 -7.19 -21.61 -3.77
CA LEU A 51 -5.99 -21.91 -2.96
C LEU A 51 -6.03 -23.29 -2.28
N LYS A 52 -7.21 -23.81 -1.94
CA LYS A 52 -7.32 -25.16 -1.35
C LYS A 52 -6.98 -26.26 -2.38
N ALA A 53 -7.52 -26.17 -3.58
CA ALA A 53 -7.22 -27.11 -4.65
C ALA A 53 -5.75 -27.00 -5.08
N ALA A 54 -5.24 -25.77 -5.20
CA ALA A 54 -3.83 -25.50 -5.48
C ALA A 54 -2.90 -26.21 -4.49
N GLN A 55 -3.17 -26.08 -3.18
CA GLN A 55 -2.37 -26.73 -2.15
C GLN A 55 -2.41 -28.25 -2.26
N THR A 56 -3.60 -28.84 -2.43
CA THR A 56 -3.73 -30.31 -2.57
C THR A 56 -2.89 -30.83 -3.73
N HIS A 57 -2.94 -30.16 -4.88
CA HIS A 57 -2.16 -30.57 -6.04
C HIS A 57 -0.66 -30.28 -5.87
N ALA A 58 -0.25 -29.18 -5.24
CA ALA A 58 1.16 -28.91 -4.96
C ALA A 58 1.79 -29.95 -4.01
N GLU A 59 1.05 -30.35 -2.95
CA GLU A 59 1.49 -31.40 -2.03
C GLU A 59 1.58 -32.76 -2.73
N GLN A 60 0.63 -33.08 -3.63
CA GLN A 60 0.69 -34.28 -4.47
C GLN A 60 1.89 -34.27 -5.42
N ALA A 61 2.22 -33.11 -6.02
CA ALA A 61 3.38 -32.98 -6.89
C ALA A 61 4.68 -33.30 -6.14
N VAL A 62 4.82 -32.79 -4.91
CA VAL A 62 5.99 -33.07 -4.06
C VAL A 62 6.01 -34.55 -3.61
N ALA A 63 4.86 -35.11 -3.25
CA ALA A 63 4.76 -36.52 -2.82
C ALA A 63 5.14 -37.51 -3.94
N LEU A 64 4.75 -37.21 -5.19
CA LEU A 64 5.06 -38.04 -6.37
C LEU A 64 6.48 -37.84 -6.90
N GLY A 65 7.06 -36.63 -6.70
CA GLY A 65 8.40 -36.28 -7.17
C GLY A 65 9.13 -35.40 -6.19
N PRO A 66 9.64 -35.96 -5.06
CA PRO A 66 10.33 -35.16 -4.03
C PRO A 66 11.67 -34.58 -4.54
N ASP A 67 12.26 -35.17 -5.57
CA ASP A 67 13.51 -34.69 -6.18
C ASP A 67 13.26 -33.73 -7.37
N LEU A 68 12.02 -33.40 -7.68
CA LEU A 68 11.69 -32.44 -8.74
C LEU A 68 11.66 -31.03 -8.15
N SER A 69 12.67 -30.21 -8.43
CA SER A 69 12.79 -28.81 -7.95
C SER A 69 11.54 -27.99 -8.23
N TYR A 70 10.95 -28.14 -9.42
CA TYR A 70 9.75 -27.43 -9.84
C TYR A 70 8.52 -27.75 -8.97
N SER A 71 8.39 -28.95 -8.40
CA SER A 71 7.30 -29.29 -7.47
C SER A 71 7.41 -28.46 -6.18
N HIS A 72 8.60 -28.31 -5.63
CA HIS A 72 8.85 -27.49 -4.46
C HIS A 72 8.69 -25.99 -4.76
N TYR A 73 9.12 -25.55 -5.95
CA TYR A 73 8.89 -24.18 -6.39
C TYR A 73 7.38 -23.85 -6.43
N ILE A 74 6.56 -24.69 -7.04
CA ILE A 74 5.10 -24.47 -7.11
C ILE A 74 4.45 -24.55 -5.71
N LEU A 75 4.90 -25.44 -4.85
CA LEU A 75 4.46 -25.45 -3.44
C LEU A 75 4.77 -24.13 -2.75
N GLY A 76 5.94 -23.57 -3.01
CA GLY A 76 6.34 -22.24 -2.53
C GLY A 76 5.42 -21.13 -3.04
N VAL A 77 5.07 -21.14 -4.34
CA VAL A 77 4.11 -20.18 -4.95
C VAL A 77 2.76 -20.26 -4.25
N VAL A 78 2.21 -21.46 -4.05
CA VAL A 78 0.91 -21.67 -3.40
C VAL A 78 0.93 -21.18 -1.95
N HIS A 79 1.98 -21.47 -1.18
CA HIS A 79 2.12 -20.96 0.17
C HIS A 79 2.24 -19.42 0.20
N GLN A 80 2.94 -18.84 -0.77
CA GLN A 80 3.06 -17.37 -0.89
C GLN A 80 1.69 -16.73 -1.15
N ASP A 81 0.88 -17.29 -2.05
CA ASP A 81 -0.47 -16.80 -2.38
C ASP A 81 -1.45 -16.93 -1.21
N LYS A 82 -1.22 -17.91 -0.33
CA LYS A 82 -1.93 -18.05 0.96
C LYS A 82 -1.44 -17.10 2.05
N GLY A 83 -0.34 -16.36 1.83
CA GLY A 83 0.30 -15.52 2.84
C GLY A 83 1.15 -16.29 3.88
N GLU A 84 1.40 -17.56 3.66
CA GLU A 84 2.17 -18.45 4.52
C GLU A 84 3.68 -18.32 4.24
N LEU A 85 4.25 -17.14 4.51
CA LEU A 85 5.60 -16.75 4.06
C LEU A 85 6.71 -17.68 4.56
N ARG A 86 6.56 -18.30 5.76
CA ARG A 86 7.58 -19.22 6.30
C ARG A 86 7.60 -20.54 5.52
N GLN A 87 6.44 -21.08 5.19
CA GLN A 87 6.30 -22.31 4.41
C GLN A 87 6.77 -22.06 2.97
N ALA A 88 6.41 -20.91 2.36
CA ALA A 88 6.90 -20.51 1.05
C ALA A 88 8.44 -20.43 1.03
N GLN A 89 9.05 -19.82 2.04
CA GLN A 89 10.51 -19.72 2.15
C GLN A 89 11.17 -21.10 2.19
N GLN A 90 10.63 -22.03 2.99
CA GLN A 90 11.17 -23.39 3.10
C GLN A 90 11.06 -24.14 1.77
N ALA A 91 9.95 -24.02 1.08
CA ALA A 91 9.73 -24.66 -0.21
C ALA A 91 10.69 -24.11 -1.29
N TYR A 92 10.91 -22.79 -1.34
CA TYR A 92 11.89 -22.21 -2.27
C TYR A 92 13.35 -22.58 -1.94
N ILE A 93 13.70 -22.71 -0.67
CA ILE A 93 15.04 -23.20 -0.25
C ILE A 93 15.22 -24.63 -0.73
N GLU A 94 14.19 -25.47 -0.62
CA GLU A 94 14.28 -26.86 -1.09
C GLU A 94 14.35 -26.95 -2.62
N ALA A 95 13.60 -26.10 -3.34
CA ALA A 95 13.74 -25.98 -4.79
C ALA A 95 15.19 -25.61 -5.20
N LEU A 96 15.80 -24.64 -4.52
CA LEU A 96 17.19 -24.21 -4.73
C LEU A 96 18.22 -25.26 -4.33
N ARG A 97 17.93 -26.10 -3.32
CA ARG A 97 18.80 -27.23 -2.97
C ARG A 97 18.88 -28.26 -4.10
N LEU A 98 17.77 -28.44 -4.82
CA LEU A 98 17.67 -29.40 -5.92
C LEU A 98 18.18 -28.82 -7.25
N ASP A 99 17.97 -27.52 -7.47
CA ASP A 99 18.42 -26.79 -8.64
C ASP A 99 18.91 -25.38 -8.23
N PRO A 100 20.22 -25.25 -7.89
CA PRO A 100 20.76 -23.99 -7.37
C PRO A 100 21.01 -22.92 -8.45
N GLU A 101 20.90 -23.25 -9.73
CA GLU A 101 21.21 -22.34 -10.81
C GLU A 101 19.97 -21.63 -11.41
N ASP A 102 18.76 -22.05 -11.02
CA ASP A 102 17.53 -21.47 -11.54
C ASP A 102 17.30 -20.03 -11.02
N PRO A 103 17.28 -19.02 -11.90
CA PRO A 103 17.13 -17.61 -11.50
C PRO A 103 15.73 -17.30 -10.93
N ASP A 104 14.68 -18.01 -11.33
CA ASP A 104 13.34 -17.82 -10.82
C ASP A 104 13.25 -18.20 -9.34
N TYR A 105 13.90 -19.29 -8.92
CA TYR A 105 13.87 -19.74 -7.54
C TYR A 105 14.59 -18.75 -6.61
N HIS A 106 15.73 -18.22 -7.03
CA HIS A 106 16.44 -17.15 -6.32
C HIS A 106 15.56 -15.90 -6.23
N THR A 107 14.92 -15.50 -7.32
CA THR A 107 14.06 -14.31 -7.38
C THR A 107 12.86 -14.45 -6.45
N ARG A 108 12.19 -15.60 -6.44
CA ARG A 108 11.04 -15.87 -5.55
C ARG A 108 11.45 -15.89 -4.08
N LEU A 109 12.56 -16.54 -3.74
CA LEU A 109 13.10 -16.50 -2.38
C LEU A 109 13.44 -15.06 -1.97
N GLY A 110 14.05 -14.29 -2.86
CA GLY A 110 14.34 -12.88 -2.65
C GLY A 110 13.09 -12.02 -2.43
N LEU A 111 11.99 -12.29 -3.12
CA LEU A 111 10.69 -11.64 -2.88
C LEU A 111 10.13 -11.96 -1.49
N ILE A 112 10.29 -13.20 -0.99
CA ILE A 112 9.93 -13.54 0.39
C ILE A 112 10.76 -12.72 1.40
N TYR A 113 12.08 -12.62 1.20
CA TYR A 113 12.94 -11.79 2.05
C TYR A 113 12.53 -10.31 2.00
N TRP A 114 12.17 -9.81 0.81
CA TRP A 114 11.67 -8.45 0.63
C TRP A 114 10.37 -8.21 1.42
N GLN A 115 9.41 -9.13 1.37
CA GLN A 115 8.16 -9.06 2.15
C GLN A 115 8.41 -9.11 3.66
N GLN A 116 9.44 -9.83 4.10
CA GLN A 116 9.88 -9.87 5.50
C GLN A 116 10.73 -8.67 5.91
N SER A 117 10.95 -7.68 5.03
CA SER A 117 11.81 -6.51 5.24
C SER A 117 13.30 -6.87 5.50
N GLN A 118 13.74 -8.02 5.00
CA GLN A 118 15.13 -8.48 5.07
C GLN A 118 15.91 -8.02 3.83
N TRP A 119 16.17 -6.70 3.74
CA TRP A 119 16.66 -6.07 2.52
C TRP A 119 17.98 -6.63 2.01
N ASN A 120 18.94 -6.91 2.91
CA ASN A 120 20.24 -7.48 2.52
C ASN A 120 20.11 -8.88 1.92
N ALA A 121 19.27 -9.74 2.49
CA ALA A 121 19.02 -11.08 1.97
C ALA A 121 18.27 -11.03 0.63
N ALA A 122 17.31 -10.09 0.48
CA ALA A 122 16.61 -9.88 -0.78
C ALA A 122 17.56 -9.40 -1.89
N LEU A 123 18.49 -8.49 -1.58
CA LEU A 123 19.50 -8.01 -2.52
C LEU A 123 20.42 -9.15 -2.96
N GLN A 124 20.93 -9.91 -2.01
CA GLN A 124 21.81 -11.06 -2.29
C GLN A 124 21.12 -12.10 -3.18
N ALA A 125 19.85 -12.42 -2.91
CA ALA A 125 19.08 -13.35 -3.73
C ALA A 125 18.88 -12.83 -5.16
N ALA A 126 18.58 -11.53 -5.33
CA ALA A 126 18.49 -10.92 -6.65
C ALA A 126 19.84 -10.95 -7.42
N GLU A 127 20.95 -10.70 -6.72
CA GLU A 127 22.29 -10.75 -7.31
C GLU A 127 22.68 -12.19 -7.70
N GLN A 128 22.29 -13.20 -6.93
CA GLN A 128 22.48 -14.60 -7.31
C GLN A 128 21.68 -14.95 -8.58
N ALA A 129 20.41 -14.54 -8.66
CA ALA A 129 19.62 -14.74 -9.87
C ALA A 129 20.28 -14.09 -11.11
N LEU A 130 20.78 -12.86 -10.95
CA LEU A 130 21.47 -12.11 -12.03
C LEU A 130 22.85 -12.67 -12.39
N ALA A 131 23.50 -13.40 -11.49
CA ALA A 131 24.73 -14.09 -11.78
C ALA A 131 24.52 -15.25 -12.77
N TYR A 132 23.36 -15.94 -12.68
CA TYR A 132 22.99 -17.01 -13.60
C TYR A 132 22.31 -16.48 -14.88
N ALA A 133 21.45 -15.46 -14.75
CA ALA A 133 20.76 -14.82 -15.87
C ALA A 133 20.82 -13.28 -15.74
N PRO A 134 21.83 -12.61 -16.33
CA PRO A 134 22.04 -11.16 -16.19
C PRO A 134 20.90 -10.29 -16.73
N ASP A 135 20.10 -10.80 -17.65
CA ASP A 135 18.95 -10.16 -18.27
C ASP A 135 17.60 -10.57 -17.66
N HIS A 136 17.61 -11.30 -16.53
CA HIS A 136 16.38 -11.75 -15.88
C HIS A 136 15.59 -10.58 -15.30
N ILE A 137 14.50 -10.20 -15.97
CA ILE A 137 13.73 -8.98 -15.69
C ILE A 137 13.18 -8.94 -14.25
N ASP A 138 12.65 -10.05 -13.74
CA ASP A 138 12.08 -10.07 -12.39
C ASP A 138 13.16 -9.94 -11.30
N ALA A 139 14.38 -10.46 -11.54
CA ALA A 139 15.52 -10.26 -10.64
C ALA A 139 16.03 -8.81 -10.69
N LEU A 140 16.10 -8.18 -11.87
CA LEU A 140 16.41 -6.76 -12.02
C LEU A 140 15.39 -5.88 -11.30
N ASN A 141 14.11 -6.21 -11.41
CA ASN A 141 13.04 -5.54 -10.67
C ASN A 141 13.19 -5.69 -9.16
N LEU A 142 13.42 -6.91 -8.67
CA LEU A 142 13.64 -7.18 -7.25
C LEU A 142 14.84 -6.42 -6.70
N ARG A 143 15.97 -6.45 -7.42
CA ARG A 143 17.19 -5.70 -7.08
C ARG A 143 16.86 -4.21 -6.94
N SER A 144 16.18 -3.62 -7.91
CA SER A 144 15.82 -2.20 -7.91
C SER A 144 14.87 -1.83 -6.77
N MET A 145 13.84 -2.63 -6.54
CA MET A 145 12.91 -2.43 -5.41
C MET A 145 13.65 -2.49 -4.07
N THR A 146 14.61 -3.39 -3.95
CA THR A 146 15.41 -3.56 -2.72
C THR A 146 16.37 -2.39 -2.52
N LEU A 147 17.06 -1.95 -3.57
CA LEU A 147 17.95 -0.78 -3.54
C LEU A 147 17.19 0.50 -3.12
N VAL A 148 15.96 0.68 -3.61
CA VAL A 148 15.11 1.80 -3.18
C VAL A 148 14.83 1.73 -1.68
N ARG A 149 14.52 0.54 -1.12
CA ARG A 149 14.31 0.37 0.33
C ARG A 149 15.57 0.65 1.15
N MET A 150 16.74 0.30 0.62
CA MET A 150 18.05 0.59 1.22
C MET A 150 18.47 2.07 1.06
N GLY A 151 17.77 2.84 0.23
CA GLY A 151 18.04 4.25 0.00
C GLY A 151 18.96 4.54 -1.18
N ALA A 152 19.36 3.52 -1.94
CA ALA A 152 20.21 3.61 -3.13
C ALA A 152 19.38 3.82 -4.42
N SER A 153 18.48 4.82 -4.41
CA SER A 153 17.51 5.02 -5.51
C SER A 153 18.17 5.38 -6.84
N ALA A 154 19.34 6.02 -6.83
CA ALA A 154 20.07 6.32 -8.07
C ALA A 154 20.59 5.04 -8.75
N GLU A 155 21.14 4.11 -7.97
CA GLU A 155 21.60 2.80 -8.48
C GLU A 155 20.41 1.98 -8.98
N ALA A 156 19.26 2.04 -8.31
CA ALA A 156 18.03 1.40 -8.77
C ALA A 156 17.59 1.91 -10.16
N VAL A 157 17.66 3.22 -10.40
CA VAL A 157 17.32 3.81 -11.71
C VAL A 157 18.27 3.30 -12.80
N GLU A 158 19.57 3.27 -12.53
CA GLU A 158 20.57 2.78 -13.49
C GLU A 158 20.35 1.31 -13.84
N ASN A 159 20.11 0.48 -12.83
CA ASN A 159 19.79 -0.93 -13.03
C ASN A 159 18.53 -1.13 -13.92
N LEU A 160 17.48 -0.30 -13.74
CA LEU A 160 16.27 -0.38 -14.56
C LEU A 160 16.46 0.21 -15.96
N ASN A 161 17.38 1.17 -16.15
CA ASN A 161 17.78 1.62 -17.47
C ASN A 161 18.44 0.47 -18.26
N GLN A 162 19.29 -0.33 -17.62
CA GLN A 162 19.88 -1.54 -18.23
C GLN A 162 18.77 -2.55 -18.59
N ALA A 163 17.81 -2.82 -17.69
CA ALA A 163 16.67 -3.69 -17.98
C ALA A 163 15.89 -3.25 -19.23
N LEU A 164 15.69 -1.94 -19.41
CA LEU A 164 15.01 -1.37 -20.59
C LEU A 164 15.84 -1.44 -21.89
N THR A 165 17.13 -1.73 -21.84
CA THR A 165 17.90 -2.04 -23.06
C THR A 165 17.58 -3.44 -23.58
N HIS A 166 17.18 -4.36 -22.72
CA HIS A 166 16.81 -5.73 -23.09
C HIS A 166 15.31 -5.84 -23.45
N ASP A 167 14.45 -5.17 -22.69
CA ASP A 167 13.00 -5.16 -22.93
C ASP A 167 12.43 -3.73 -22.82
N PRO A 168 12.50 -2.93 -23.92
CA PRO A 168 12.06 -1.54 -23.92
C PRO A 168 10.56 -1.35 -23.71
N GLU A 169 9.74 -2.37 -23.99
CA GLU A 169 8.28 -2.30 -23.92
C GLU A 169 7.69 -2.97 -22.66
N ASN A 170 8.51 -3.19 -21.63
CA ASN A 170 8.05 -3.78 -20.37
C ASN A 170 7.39 -2.74 -19.45
N PRO A 171 6.06 -2.79 -19.25
CA PRO A 171 5.35 -1.80 -18.45
C PRO A 171 5.71 -1.87 -16.97
N ARG A 172 6.12 -3.06 -16.46
CA ARG A 172 6.56 -3.23 -15.06
C ARG A 172 7.90 -2.55 -14.82
N VAL A 173 8.85 -2.67 -15.76
CA VAL A 173 10.17 -2.02 -15.66
C VAL A 173 10.01 -0.51 -15.67
N HIS A 174 9.19 0.04 -16.58
CA HIS A 174 8.87 1.48 -16.60
C HIS A 174 8.22 1.94 -15.30
N THR A 175 7.33 1.14 -14.71
CA THR A 175 6.69 1.45 -13.43
C THR A 175 7.70 1.48 -12.29
N ASN A 176 8.56 0.47 -12.18
CA ASN A 176 9.60 0.40 -11.15
C ASN A 176 10.61 1.54 -11.30
N ARG A 177 10.98 1.90 -12.54
CA ARG A 177 11.81 3.06 -12.83
C ARG A 177 11.14 4.35 -12.36
N GLY A 178 9.85 4.52 -12.63
CA GLY A 178 9.07 5.67 -12.14
C GLY A 178 9.10 5.80 -10.61
N TRP A 179 8.90 4.72 -9.89
CA TRP A 179 8.99 4.71 -8.42
C TRP A 179 10.40 5.00 -7.92
N SER A 180 11.43 4.41 -8.55
CA SER A 180 12.84 4.69 -8.20
C SER A 180 13.19 6.17 -8.39
N LEU A 181 12.74 6.76 -9.50
CA LEU A 181 12.87 8.19 -9.78
C LEU A 181 12.14 9.07 -8.76
N LEU A 182 10.94 8.67 -8.32
CA LEU A 182 10.24 9.37 -7.23
C LEU A 182 11.03 9.35 -5.92
N HIS A 183 11.58 8.20 -5.55
CA HIS A 183 12.45 8.08 -4.38
C HIS A 183 13.74 8.91 -4.53
N ALA A 184 14.27 9.05 -5.76
CA ALA A 184 15.37 9.94 -6.10
C ALA A 184 14.96 11.42 -6.21
N GLN A 185 13.66 11.75 -5.97
CA GLN A 185 13.10 13.11 -6.07
C GLN A 185 13.08 13.68 -7.51
N GLN A 186 13.19 12.86 -8.52
CA GLN A 186 13.17 13.22 -9.95
C GLN A 186 11.74 13.13 -10.52
N HIS A 187 10.84 13.99 -10.02
CA HIS A 187 9.40 13.91 -10.30
C HIS A 187 9.04 14.04 -11.78
N GLY A 188 9.78 14.86 -12.56
CA GLY A 188 9.52 15.05 -13.99
C GLY A 188 9.79 13.78 -14.81
N GLU A 189 10.93 13.13 -14.55
CA GLU A 189 11.31 11.88 -15.22
C GLU A 189 10.41 10.72 -14.76
N ALA A 190 10.03 10.71 -13.48
CA ALA A 190 9.08 9.74 -12.94
C ALA A 190 7.73 9.80 -13.67
N LEU A 191 7.18 11.00 -13.93
CA LEU A 191 5.96 11.19 -14.70
C LEU A 191 6.07 10.61 -16.12
N ASN A 192 7.22 10.77 -16.77
CA ASN A 192 7.45 10.22 -18.11
C ASN A 192 7.49 8.69 -18.07
N ALA A 193 8.17 8.11 -17.08
CA ALA A 193 8.24 6.66 -16.90
C ALA A 193 6.84 6.04 -16.64
N PHE A 194 6.03 6.65 -15.76
CA PHE A 194 4.67 6.16 -15.51
C PHE A 194 3.74 6.36 -16.72
N ARG A 195 3.92 7.44 -17.48
CA ARG A 195 3.16 7.64 -18.72
C ARG A 195 3.44 6.55 -19.73
N GLU A 196 4.70 6.18 -19.87
CA GLU A 196 5.10 5.08 -20.76
C GLU A 196 4.56 3.75 -20.28
N ALA A 197 4.65 3.45 -19.00
CA ALA A 197 4.05 2.25 -18.41
C ALA A 197 2.54 2.15 -18.70
N LEU A 198 1.79 3.25 -18.52
CA LEU A 198 0.35 3.31 -18.77
C LEU A 198 -0.02 3.35 -20.26
N ARG A 199 0.89 3.77 -21.13
CA ARG A 199 0.73 3.65 -22.60
C ARG A 199 0.79 2.18 -23.02
N LEU A 200 1.72 1.43 -22.42
CA LEU A 200 1.94 0.00 -22.70
C LEU A 200 0.85 -0.88 -22.05
N ASP A 201 0.52 -0.59 -20.80
CA ASP A 201 -0.56 -1.27 -20.07
C ASP A 201 -1.42 -0.25 -19.28
N PRO A 202 -2.57 0.19 -19.83
CA PRO A 202 -3.49 1.11 -19.16
C PRO A 202 -4.13 0.58 -17.89
N THR A 203 -4.11 -0.74 -17.67
CA THR A 203 -4.76 -1.39 -16.53
C THR A 203 -3.86 -1.43 -15.29
N LEU A 204 -2.59 -1.07 -15.42
CA LEU A 204 -1.58 -1.19 -14.37
C LEU A 204 -1.84 -0.20 -13.22
N ALA A 205 -2.57 -0.65 -12.20
CA ALA A 205 -2.99 0.17 -11.06
C ALA A 205 -1.78 0.84 -10.36
N TRP A 206 -0.67 0.11 -10.21
CA TRP A 206 0.52 0.60 -9.54
C TRP A 206 1.25 1.72 -10.30
N ALA A 207 1.24 1.68 -11.64
CA ALA A 207 1.72 2.79 -12.48
C ALA A 207 0.83 4.04 -12.34
N ARG A 208 -0.49 3.84 -12.27
CA ARG A 208 -1.45 4.93 -12.04
C ARG A 208 -1.24 5.59 -10.67
N GLU A 209 -1.06 4.82 -9.62
CA GLU A 209 -0.73 5.32 -8.27
C GLU A 209 0.57 6.11 -8.27
N GLY A 210 1.62 5.58 -8.92
CA GLY A 210 2.90 6.28 -9.07
C GLY A 210 2.78 7.60 -9.83
N MET A 211 1.96 7.64 -10.88
CA MET A 211 1.69 8.86 -11.62
C MET A 211 0.96 9.90 -10.77
N LEU A 212 -0.03 9.50 -9.95
CA LEU A 212 -0.69 10.38 -8.99
C LEU A 212 0.30 10.95 -7.96
N GLU A 213 1.18 10.09 -7.40
CA GLU A 213 2.22 10.51 -6.47
C GLU A 213 3.21 11.50 -7.09
N ALA A 214 3.58 11.30 -8.36
CA ALA A 214 4.47 12.20 -9.09
C ALA A 214 3.80 13.55 -9.36
N LEU A 215 2.49 13.59 -9.68
CA LEU A 215 1.72 14.82 -9.84
C LEU A 215 1.60 15.60 -8.54
N LYS A 216 1.28 14.93 -7.42
CA LYS A 216 1.25 15.54 -6.08
C LYS A 216 2.62 16.12 -5.72
N GLY A 217 3.71 15.43 -6.12
CA GLY A 217 5.10 15.86 -5.89
C GLY A 217 5.50 17.16 -6.58
N ARG A 218 4.68 17.75 -7.49
CA ARG A 218 4.88 19.12 -8.00
C ARG A 218 4.81 20.18 -6.91
N TYR A 219 4.05 19.92 -5.86
CA TYR A 219 3.83 20.86 -4.75
C TYR A 219 4.90 20.70 -3.68
N ARG A 220 5.57 21.80 -3.29
CA ARG A 220 6.68 21.78 -2.30
C ARG A 220 6.28 21.15 -0.96
N ILE A 221 5.08 21.47 -0.46
CA ILE A 221 4.57 20.93 0.81
C ILE A 221 4.41 19.41 0.72
N TYR A 222 3.84 18.90 -0.38
CA TYR A 222 3.68 17.46 -0.58
C TYR A 222 5.02 16.74 -0.69
N ARG A 223 6.03 17.35 -1.32
CA ARG A 223 7.39 16.76 -1.41
C ARG A 223 8.02 16.52 -0.03
N ILE A 224 7.83 17.44 0.94
CA ILE A 224 8.33 17.25 2.31
C ILE A 224 7.65 16.02 2.95
N PHE A 225 6.33 15.92 2.83
CA PHE A 225 5.55 14.79 3.30
C PHE A 225 5.96 13.48 2.60
N GLN A 226 6.12 13.49 1.29
CA GLN A 226 6.54 12.35 0.49
C GLN A 226 7.94 11.87 0.88
N ARG A 227 8.89 12.79 1.13
CA ARG A 227 10.22 12.45 1.66
C ARG A 227 10.14 11.73 3.00
N TYR A 228 9.30 12.23 3.91
CA TYR A 228 9.06 11.59 5.19
C TYR A 228 8.48 10.18 5.01
N ARG A 229 7.44 10.00 4.18
CA ARG A 229 6.86 8.69 3.88
C ARG A 229 7.89 7.72 3.32
N PHE A 230 8.65 8.13 2.34
CA PHE A 230 9.68 7.30 1.72
C PHE A 230 10.81 6.96 2.70
N TRP A 231 11.20 7.91 3.56
CA TRP A 231 12.15 7.61 4.62
C TRP A 231 11.62 6.58 5.62
N MET A 232 10.39 6.75 6.09
CA MET A 232 9.75 5.78 6.98
C MET A 232 9.57 4.40 6.34
N SER A 233 9.30 4.32 5.05
CA SER A 233 9.11 3.05 4.33
C SER A 233 10.37 2.18 4.23
N ARG A 234 11.55 2.71 4.56
CA ARG A 234 12.80 1.93 4.64
C ARG A 234 12.86 1.02 5.87
N TYR A 235 12.09 1.35 6.88
CA TYR A 235 12.03 0.60 8.12
C TYR A 235 10.89 -0.42 8.06
N GLY A 236 11.13 -1.63 8.60
CA GLY A 236 10.07 -2.63 8.77
C GLY A 236 9.05 -2.20 9.83
N GLY A 237 7.85 -2.76 9.80
CA GLY A 237 6.75 -2.36 10.70
C GLY A 237 7.11 -2.35 12.20
N LYS A 238 7.89 -3.31 12.66
CA LYS A 238 8.40 -3.35 14.06
C LYS A 238 9.29 -2.15 14.39
N GLN A 239 10.17 -1.76 13.46
CA GLN A 239 11.07 -0.61 13.64
C GLN A 239 10.30 0.71 13.60
N GLN A 240 9.29 0.82 12.73
CA GLN A 240 8.39 1.99 12.69
C GLN A 240 7.65 2.15 14.02
N LEU A 241 7.13 1.06 14.58
CA LEU A 241 6.47 1.07 15.89
C LEU A 241 7.43 1.52 17.01
N LEU A 242 8.67 1.01 17.02
CA LEU A 242 9.69 1.42 17.99
C LEU A 242 10.03 2.90 17.89
N LEU A 243 10.19 3.43 16.67
CA LEU A 243 10.43 4.86 16.43
C LEU A 243 9.26 5.71 16.94
N MET A 244 8.02 5.26 16.72
CA MET A 244 6.82 5.94 17.22
C MET A 244 6.77 5.94 18.77
N ILE A 245 7.04 4.81 19.41
CA ILE A 245 7.10 4.72 20.87
C ILE A 245 8.19 5.61 21.43
N LEU A 246 9.39 5.56 20.85
CA LEU A 246 10.50 6.42 21.25
C LEU A 246 10.12 7.91 21.17
N TRP A 247 9.45 8.31 20.10
CA TRP A 247 8.97 9.67 19.92
C TRP A 247 7.96 10.08 20.99
N ILE A 248 7.00 9.21 21.34
CA ILE A 248 6.02 9.44 22.41
C ILE A 248 6.73 9.61 23.76
N VAL A 249 7.74 8.78 24.06
CA VAL A 249 8.51 8.86 25.30
C VAL A 249 9.29 10.19 25.37
N VAL A 250 9.94 10.60 24.27
CA VAL A 250 10.66 11.87 24.20
C VAL A 250 9.71 13.05 24.43
N LEU A 251 8.55 13.06 23.78
CA LEU A 251 7.52 14.09 23.99
C LEU A 251 7.06 14.14 25.45
N ARG A 252 6.81 12.98 26.06
CA ARG A 252 6.40 12.89 27.47
C ARG A 252 7.46 13.42 28.40
N LEU A 253 8.75 13.13 28.16
CA LEU A 253 9.86 13.65 28.95
C LEU A 253 9.99 15.18 28.80
N VAL A 254 9.92 15.68 27.58
CA VAL A 254 9.92 17.12 27.29
C VAL A 254 8.74 17.80 28.01
N PHE A 255 7.55 17.22 27.96
CA PHE A 255 6.36 17.74 28.62
C PHE A 255 6.50 17.73 30.15
N SER A 256 7.03 16.65 30.73
CA SER A 256 7.25 16.52 32.17
C SER A 256 8.27 17.54 32.70
N TYR A 257 9.31 17.82 31.91
CA TYR A 257 10.36 18.73 32.30
C TYR A 257 10.02 20.20 32.08
N SER A 258 9.39 20.54 30.94
CA SER A 258 9.11 21.94 30.54
C SER A 258 7.75 22.46 30.99
N GLY A 259 6.77 21.57 31.26
CA GLY A 259 5.38 21.95 31.50
C GLY A 259 5.13 22.83 32.72
N ARG A 260 6.01 22.79 33.73
CA ARG A 260 5.92 23.64 34.91
C ARG A 260 6.61 24.99 34.76
N SER A 261 7.72 25.02 34.01
CA SER A 261 8.60 26.21 33.92
C SER A 261 8.35 27.05 32.66
N TRP A 262 7.84 26.43 31.58
CA TRP A 262 7.72 27.05 30.26
C TRP A 262 6.42 26.62 29.54
N PRO A 263 5.22 27.03 30.02
CA PRO A 263 3.95 26.59 29.47
C PRO A 263 3.76 26.98 27.99
N ALA A 264 4.23 28.16 27.58
CA ALA A 264 4.14 28.59 26.17
C ALA A 264 5.00 27.75 25.22
N PHE A 265 6.19 27.34 25.67
CA PHE A 265 7.06 26.44 24.89
C PHE A 265 6.46 25.05 24.74
N THR A 266 5.85 24.52 25.79
CA THR A 266 5.17 23.23 25.79
C THR A 266 3.95 23.24 24.84
N LEU A 267 3.15 24.31 24.88
CA LEU A 267 2.03 24.52 23.96
C LEU A 267 2.52 24.61 22.51
N GLY A 268 3.65 25.26 22.24
CA GLY A 268 4.27 25.35 20.92
C GLY A 268 4.65 23.95 20.39
N ILE A 269 5.33 23.14 21.19
CA ILE A 269 5.71 21.75 20.81
C ILE A 269 4.46 20.90 20.55
N MET A 270 3.44 21.00 21.40
CA MET A 270 2.18 20.28 21.22
C MET A 270 1.47 20.69 19.93
N ALA A 271 1.44 21.99 19.62
CA ALA A 271 0.85 22.48 18.38
C ALA A 271 1.59 21.96 17.13
N VAL A 272 2.93 21.96 17.15
CA VAL A 272 3.74 21.40 16.06
C VAL A 272 3.51 19.91 15.91
N TYR A 273 3.51 19.17 17.02
CA TYR A 273 3.23 17.72 16.99
C TYR A 273 1.84 17.42 16.45
N PHE A 274 0.81 18.11 16.95
CA PHE A 274 -0.56 17.93 16.51
C PHE A 274 -0.74 18.27 15.03
N SER A 275 -0.11 19.37 14.58
CA SER A 275 -0.10 19.76 13.16
C SER A 275 0.58 18.69 12.28
N PHE A 276 1.67 18.09 12.76
CA PHE A 276 2.35 17.00 12.07
C PHE A 276 1.45 15.75 11.97
N VAL A 277 0.79 15.36 13.07
CA VAL A 277 -0.16 14.23 13.07
C VAL A 277 -1.32 14.50 12.11
N LEU A 278 -1.94 15.68 12.17
CA LEU A 278 -3.00 16.06 11.24
C LEU A 278 -2.51 16.04 9.79
N MET A 279 -1.30 16.52 9.53
CA MET A 279 -0.69 16.49 8.21
C MET A 279 -0.56 15.05 7.69
N THR A 280 -0.17 14.08 8.51
CA THR A 280 -0.07 12.68 8.07
C THR A 280 -1.41 12.08 7.68
N TRP A 281 -2.51 12.51 8.27
CA TRP A 281 -3.85 12.01 7.98
C TRP A 281 -4.53 12.73 6.81
N LEU A 282 -4.34 14.05 6.73
CA LEU A 282 -5.09 14.90 5.79
C LEU A 282 -4.35 15.15 4.47
N MET A 283 -3.02 14.98 4.44
CA MET A 283 -2.23 15.38 3.28
C MET A 283 -2.70 14.67 2.00
N GLU A 284 -2.84 13.36 2.03
CA GLU A 284 -3.23 12.59 0.85
C GLU A 284 -4.65 12.91 0.37
N PRO A 285 -5.69 12.89 1.25
CA PRO A 285 -7.04 13.27 0.84
C PRO A 285 -7.17 14.73 0.37
N LEU A 286 -6.48 15.68 1.01
CA LEU A 286 -6.49 17.08 0.57
C LEU A 286 -5.83 17.26 -0.80
N PHE A 287 -4.74 16.54 -1.08
CA PHE A 287 -4.13 16.58 -2.39
C PHE A 287 -4.97 15.88 -3.47
N ASN A 288 -5.79 14.90 -3.11
CA ASN A 288 -6.81 14.37 -4.03
C ASN A 288 -7.87 15.43 -4.37
N VAL A 289 -8.23 16.32 -3.41
CA VAL A 289 -9.06 17.51 -3.70
C VAL A 289 -8.36 18.42 -4.72
N VAL A 290 -7.08 18.76 -4.50
CA VAL A 290 -6.31 19.60 -5.44
C VAL A 290 -6.25 18.96 -6.82
N LEU A 291 -5.96 17.65 -6.91
CA LEU A 291 -5.91 16.92 -8.18
C LEU A 291 -7.28 16.79 -8.86
N SER A 292 -8.39 16.87 -8.13
CA SER A 292 -9.74 16.86 -8.73
C SER A 292 -10.02 18.11 -9.58
N PHE A 293 -9.31 19.22 -9.33
CA PHE A 293 -9.34 20.45 -10.11
C PHE A 293 -8.28 20.49 -11.24
N ASP A 294 -7.26 19.59 -11.19
CA ASP A 294 -6.25 19.50 -12.24
C ASP A 294 -6.81 18.71 -13.45
N PRO A 295 -6.70 19.23 -14.69
CA PRO A 295 -7.22 18.56 -15.88
C PRO A 295 -6.66 17.15 -16.10
N HIS A 296 -5.40 16.90 -15.73
CA HIS A 296 -4.75 15.60 -15.88
C HIS A 296 -5.00 14.71 -14.65
N GLY A 297 -4.97 15.29 -13.44
CA GLY A 297 -5.14 14.58 -12.16
C GLY A 297 -6.53 13.94 -12.02
N ARG A 298 -7.58 14.64 -12.45
CA ARG A 298 -8.98 14.17 -12.29
C ARG A 298 -9.28 12.83 -12.96
N TYR A 299 -8.60 12.49 -14.06
CA TYR A 299 -8.81 11.23 -14.79
C TYR A 299 -8.08 10.06 -14.14
N LEU A 300 -7.03 10.33 -13.37
CA LEU A 300 -6.26 9.32 -12.67
C LEU A 300 -6.91 8.89 -11.36
N LEU A 301 -7.74 9.76 -10.75
CA LEU A 301 -8.47 9.43 -9.54
C LEU A 301 -9.53 8.36 -9.83
N ASN A 302 -9.55 7.29 -9.03
CA ASN A 302 -10.59 6.28 -9.09
C ASN A 302 -11.95 6.83 -8.61
N ALA A 303 -13.03 6.06 -8.79
CA ALA A 303 -14.38 6.51 -8.41
C ALA A 303 -14.49 6.85 -6.91
N GLN A 304 -13.81 6.06 -6.07
CA GLN A 304 -13.79 6.24 -4.62
C GLN A 304 -13.00 7.50 -4.22
N GLU A 305 -11.80 7.69 -4.77
CA GLU A 305 -10.96 8.87 -4.53
C GLU A 305 -11.64 10.15 -4.99
N ARG A 306 -12.34 10.10 -6.12
CA ARG A 306 -13.11 11.22 -6.66
C ARG A 306 -14.30 11.59 -5.77
N GLN A 307 -15.04 10.58 -5.29
CA GLN A 307 -16.14 10.80 -4.35
C GLN A 307 -15.61 11.36 -3.02
N GLY A 308 -14.51 10.80 -2.51
CA GLY A 308 -13.83 11.28 -1.32
C GLY A 308 -13.39 12.74 -1.43
N ALA A 309 -12.75 13.09 -2.54
CA ALA A 309 -12.34 14.47 -2.82
C ALA A 309 -13.52 15.45 -2.82
N LYS A 310 -14.67 15.07 -3.36
CA LYS A 310 -15.91 15.90 -3.32
C LYS A 310 -16.38 16.15 -1.89
N VAL A 311 -16.46 15.10 -1.06
CA VAL A 311 -16.90 15.23 0.34
C VAL A 311 -15.90 16.08 1.14
N MET A 312 -14.60 15.82 0.99
CA MET A 312 -13.54 16.61 1.62
C MET A 312 -13.58 18.07 1.21
N SER A 313 -13.76 18.35 -0.08
CA SER A 313 -13.90 19.70 -0.62
C SER A 313 -15.13 20.42 -0.03
N ALA A 314 -16.28 19.75 0.03
CA ALA A 314 -17.50 20.31 0.61
C ALA A 314 -17.31 20.67 2.09
N LEU A 315 -16.74 19.75 2.90
CA LEU A 315 -16.45 20.00 4.31
C LEU A 315 -15.44 21.13 4.52
N LEU A 316 -14.38 21.19 3.70
CA LEU A 316 -13.36 22.21 3.79
C LEU A 316 -13.94 23.60 3.49
N TRP A 317 -14.62 23.77 2.37
CA TRP A 317 -15.17 25.05 1.97
C TRP A 317 -16.33 25.50 2.85
N SER A 318 -17.23 24.59 3.28
CA SER A 318 -18.28 24.92 4.25
C SER A 318 -17.67 25.29 5.60
N GLY A 319 -16.63 24.56 6.06
CA GLY A 319 -15.94 24.88 7.31
C GLY A 319 -15.30 26.26 7.31
N ILE A 320 -14.57 26.61 6.25
CA ILE A 320 -13.95 27.93 6.07
C ILE A 320 -15.05 29.00 5.94
N GLY A 321 -16.06 28.79 5.09
CA GLY A 321 -17.13 29.78 4.83
C GLY A 321 -17.94 30.09 6.09
N LEU A 322 -18.42 29.07 6.81
CA LEU A 322 -19.16 29.23 8.06
C LEU A 322 -18.29 29.86 9.16
N GLY A 323 -17.01 29.46 9.25
CA GLY A 323 -16.08 30.04 10.20
C GLY A 323 -15.86 31.54 9.95
N LEU A 324 -15.65 31.94 8.69
CA LEU A 324 -15.50 33.36 8.32
C LEU A 324 -16.77 34.18 8.57
N LEU A 325 -17.93 33.66 8.19
CA LEU A 325 -19.22 34.33 8.43
C LEU A 325 -19.48 34.46 9.94
N GLY A 326 -19.19 33.42 10.72
CA GLY A 326 -19.34 33.46 12.17
C GLY A 326 -18.39 34.46 12.83
N PHE A 327 -17.15 34.56 12.33
CA PHE A 327 -16.17 35.51 12.83
C PHE A 327 -16.57 36.98 12.50
N LEU A 328 -16.96 37.25 11.26
CA LEU A 328 -17.36 38.60 10.81
C LEU A 328 -18.67 39.05 11.45
N GLY A 329 -19.64 38.13 11.63
CA GLY A 329 -20.93 38.45 12.26
C GLY A 329 -20.97 38.29 13.78
N ALA A 330 -19.86 37.88 14.41
CA ALA A 330 -19.78 37.49 15.82
C ALA A 330 -20.80 36.41 16.23
N TRP A 331 -21.19 35.54 15.28
CA TRP A 331 -22.17 34.45 15.49
C TRP A 331 -21.49 33.15 15.90
N MET A 332 -21.45 32.91 17.20
CA MET A 332 -20.75 31.74 17.78
C MET A 332 -21.25 30.40 17.24
N SER A 333 -22.54 30.28 16.94
CA SER A 333 -23.11 29.05 16.35
C SER A 333 -22.54 28.72 14.97
N LEU A 334 -22.28 29.75 14.14
CA LEU A 334 -21.63 29.57 12.83
C LEU A 334 -20.13 29.24 12.98
N LEU A 335 -19.46 29.87 13.94
CA LEU A 335 -18.06 29.53 14.27
C LEU A 335 -17.94 28.05 14.69
N LEU A 336 -18.81 27.59 15.59
CA LEU A 336 -18.84 26.20 16.01
C LEU A 336 -19.15 25.25 14.82
N SER A 337 -20.11 25.60 13.97
CA SER A 337 -20.44 24.82 12.78
C SER A 337 -19.23 24.68 11.84
N GLY A 338 -18.52 25.78 11.60
CA GLY A 338 -17.30 25.81 10.80
C GLY A 338 -16.20 24.92 11.40
N LEU A 339 -15.98 25.03 12.71
CA LEU A 339 -15.01 24.22 13.44
C LEU A 339 -15.33 22.72 13.34
N PHE A 340 -16.59 22.32 13.54
CA PHE A 340 -16.99 20.92 13.42
C PHE A 340 -16.82 20.38 11.99
N CYS A 341 -17.13 21.15 10.96
CA CYS A 341 -16.85 20.77 9.59
C CYS A 341 -15.36 20.48 9.36
N LEU A 342 -14.46 21.31 9.91
CA LEU A 342 -13.02 21.09 9.80
C LEU A 342 -12.55 19.87 10.62
N LEU A 343 -13.08 19.64 11.81
CA LEU A 343 -12.76 18.47 12.63
C LEU A 343 -13.21 17.16 11.99
N LEU A 344 -14.33 17.16 11.25
CA LEU A 344 -14.83 16.01 10.52
C LEU A 344 -13.98 15.62 9.30
N LEU A 345 -13.04 16.47 8.87
CA LEU A 345 -12.08 16.09 7.81
C LEU A 345 -11.25 14.86 8.19
N VAL A 346 -10.86 14.71 9.46
CA VAL A 346 -10.06 13.58 9.94
C VAL A 346 -10.83 12.25 9.87
N PRO A 347 -12.06 12.12 10.41
CA PRO A 347 -12.87 10.92 10.25
C PRO A 347 -13.13 10.54 8.79
N VAL A 348 -13.43 11.52 7.94
CA VAL A 348 -13.64 11.28 6.50
C VAL A 348 -12.35 10.80 5.84
N ALA A 349 -11.20 11.38 6.16
CA ALA A 349 -9.90 10.93 5.66
C ALA A 349 -9.59 9.49 6.07
N GLY A 350 -9.80 9.14 7.35
CA GLY A 350 -9.59 7.78 7.86
C GLY A 350 -10.50 6.74 7.20
N MET A 351 -11.76 7.08 6.92
CA MET A 351 -12.67 6.21 6.15
C MET A 351 -12.15 5.96 4.72
N GLN A 352 -11.55 6.96 4.08
CA GLN A 352 -11.07 6.87 2.71
C GLN A 352 -9.76 6.08 2.59
N SER A 353 -8.90 6.12 3.61
CA SER A 353 -7.63 5.42 3.63
C SER A 353 -7.77 3.90 3.77
N THR A 354 -8.96 3.40 4.12
CA THR A 354 -9.22 1.98 4.37
C THR A 354 -9.69 1.27 3.09
N SER A 355 -8.94 0.27 2.64
CA SER A 355 -9.25 -0.53 1.45
C SER A 355 -10.29 -1.65 1.72
N HIS A 356 -10.37 -2.15 2.95
CA HIS A 356 -11.27 -3.25 3.35
C HIS A 356 -12.73 -2.78 3.44
N PRO A 357 -13.67 -3.36 2.63
CA PRO A 357 -15.06 -2.91 2.59
C PRO A 357 -15.78 -2.92 3.96
N PRO A 358 -15.70 -3.99 4.80
CA PRO A 358 -16.39 -4.00 6.10
C PRO A 358 -15.84 -2.94 7.08
N HIS A 359 -14.53 -2.72 7.09
CA HIS A 359 -13.93 -1.69 7.94
C HIS A 359 -14.35 -0.28 7.50
N ARG A 360 -14.40 -0.04 6.21
CA ARG A 360 -14.84 1.22 5.63
C ARG A 360 -16.29 1.53 5.98
N THR A 361 -17.18 0.54 5.89
CA THR A 361 -18.59 0.68 6.26
C THR A 361 -18.73 1.05 7.74
N PHE A 362 -17.99 0.37 8.62
CA PHE A 362 -17.96 0.68 10.05
C PHE A 362 -17.49 2.11 10.32
N LEU A 363 -16.36 2.52 9.72
CA LEU A 363 -15.85 3.90 9.87
C LEU A 363 -16.81 4.94 9.28
N GLY A 364 -17.57 4.60 8.25
CA GLY A 364 -18.62 5.44 7.69
C GLY A 364 -19.77 5.70 8.69
N TYR A 365 -20.29 4.65 9.33
CA TYR A 365 -21.29 4.80 10.40
C TYR A 365 -20.75 5.59 11.60
N TYR A 366 -19.49 5.36 11.95
CA TYR A 366 -18.84 6.10 13.02
C TYR A 366 -18.72 7.59 12.68
N THR A 367 -18.33 7.92 11.45
CA THR A 367 -18.27 9.32 10.97
C THR A 367 -19.65 9.98 10.96
N LEU A 368 -20.69 9.25 10.56
CA LEU A 368 -22.08 9.72 10.62
C LEU A 368 -22.50 10.02 12.07
N PHE A 369 -22.19 9.12 13.01
CA PHE A 369 -22.46 9.33 14.43
C PHE A 369 -21.78 10.61 14.97
N LEU A 370 -20.50 10.83 14.64
CA LEU A 370 -19.80 12.07 15.00
C LEU A 370 -20.46 13.31 14.37
N SER A 371 -20.94 13.21 13.14
CA SER A 371 -21.63 14.32 12.47
C SER A 371 -22.96 14.68 13.18
N VAL A 372 -23.68 13.68 13.67
CA VAL A 372 -24.91 13.89 14.46
C VAL A 372 -24.58 14.56 15.79
N LEU A 373 -23.54 14.14 16.50
CA LEU A 373 -23.09 14.79 17.74
C LEU A 373 -22.65 16.23 17.51
N ALA A 374 -21.93 16.50 16.42
CA ALA A 374 -21.54 17.86 16.04
C ALA A 374 -22.75 18.75 15.79
N ALA A 375 -23.74 18.29 15.01
CA ALA A 375 -24.98 19.01 14.75
C ALA A 375 -25.78 19.23 16.04
N GLY A 376 -25.88 18.21 16.89
CA GLY A 376 -26.52 18.30 18.21
C GLY A 376 -25.87 19.36 19.11
N SER A 377 -24.54 19.46 19.09
CA SER A 377 -23.81 20.48 19.84
C SER A 377 -24.16 21.90 19.37
N VAL A 378 -24.20 22.14 18.06
CA VAL A 378 -24.53 23.44 17.49
C VAL A 378 -25.98 23.82 17.81
N VAL A 379 -26.93 22.89 17.66
CA VAL A 379 -28.36 23.12 17.97
C VAL A 379 -28.54 23.41 19.46
N SER A 380 -27.96 22.62 20.35
CA SER A 380 -28.03 22.83 21.80
C SER A 380 -27.46 24.19 22.21
N TYR A 381 -26.34 24.61 21.59
CA TYR A 381 -25.80 25.95 21.82
C TYR A 381 -26.77 27.05 21.37
N ALA A 382 -27.31 26.93 20.15
CA ALA A 382 -28.25 27.91 19.59
C ALA A 382 -29.53 28.05 20.42
N LEU A 383 -29.99 26.97 21.06
CA LEU A 383 -31.15 26.95 21.94
C LEU A 383 -30.85 27.38 23.40
N GLY A 384 -29.61 27.71 23.71
CA GLY A 384 -29.19 28.08 25.07
C GLY A 384 -29.14 26.92 26.07
N ALA A 385 -29.23 25.67 25.61
CA ALA A 385 -29.24 24.45 26.45
C ALA A 385 -27.78 24.07 26.84
N GLN A 386 -27.18 24.80 27.78
CA GLN A 386 -25.74 24.67 28.12
C GLN A 386 -25.34 23.27 28.55
N THR A 387 -26.16 22.58 29.35
CA THR A 387 -25.83 21.19 29.78
C THR A 387 -25.82 20.21 28.63
N ALA A 388 -26.80 20.28 27.72
CA ALA A 388 -26.83 19.45 26.52
C ALA A 388 -25.67 19.78 25.55
N PHE A 389 -25.33 21.05 25.43
CA PHE A 389 -24.17 21.49 24.64
C PHE A 389 -22.87 20.89 25.17
N LEU A 390 -22.58 21.04 26.46
CA LEU A 390 -21.37 20.50 27.09
C LEU A 390 -21.31 18.97 26.97
N PHE A 391 -22.44 18.30 27.21
CA PHE A 391 -22.51 16.83 27.07
C PHE A 391 -22.20 16.37 25.64
N SER A 392 -22.86 16.95 24.64
CA SER A 392 -22.64 16.58 23.24
C SER A 392 -21.24 16.92 22.74
N LEU A 393 -20.65 18.03 23.19
CA LEU A 393 -19.29 18.44 22.90
C LEU A 393 -18.26 17.44 23.47
N ILE A 394 -18.44 17.03 24.73
CA ILE A 394 -17.59 16.03 25.39
C ILE A 394 -17.69 14.68 24.66
N CYS A 395 -18.93 14.24 24.36
CA CYS A 395 -19.14 13.00 23.61
C CYS A 395 -18.50 13.04 22.22
N PHE A 396 -18.61 14.16 21.50
CA PHE A 396 -17.93 14.36 20.23
C PHE A 396 -16.42 14.28 20.38
N GLY A 397 -15.82 14.97 21.36
CA GLY A 397 -14.38 14.99 21.60
C GLY A 397 -13.82 13.59 21.92
N ILE A 398 -14.50 12.86 22.84
CA ILE A 398 -14.10 11.49 23.17
C ILE A 398 -14.24 10.57 21.95
N GLY A 399 -15.35 10.67 21.24
CA GLY A 399 -15.60 9.89 20.02
C GLY A 399 -14.56 10.21 18.92
N TRP A 400 -14.21 11.47 18.73
CA TRP A 400 -13.21 11.88 17.74
C TRP A 400 -11.80 11.31 18.07
N LEU A 401 -11.40 11.32 19.34
CA LEU A 401 -10.15 10.69 19.78
C LEU A 401 -10.19 9.17 19.60
N ALA A 402 -11.30 8.53 20.01
CA ALA A 402 -11.48 7.09 19.87
C ALA A 402 -11.47 6.66 18.39
N PHE A 403 -12.00 7.46 17.47
CA PHE A 403 -11.93 7.22 16.03
C PHE A 403 -10.49 7.08 15.55
N SER A 404 -9.60 7.97 15.97
CA SER A 404 -8.18 7.93 15.59
C SER A 404 -7.50 6.63 16.03
N TRP A 405 -7.83 6.14 17.23
CA TRP A 405 -7.30 4.86 17.73
C TRP A 405 -7.87 3.65 16.98
N THR A 406 -9.18 3.65 16.71
CA THR A 406 -9.83 2.54 15.99
C THR A 406 -9.29 2.41 14.56
N THR A 407 -9.07 3.51 13.86
CA THR A 407 -8.52 3.49 12.50
C THR A 407 -7.10 2.94 12.49
N ASN A 408 -6.25 3.35 13.43
CA ASN A 408 -4.88 2.82 13.56
C ASN A 408 -4.87 1.31 13.86
N LEU A 409 -5.76 0.82 14.74
CA LEU A 409 -5.87 -0.61 15.04
C LEU A 409 -6.34 -1.44 13.84
N LEU A 410 -7.26 -0.89 13.03
CA LEU A 410 -7.74 -1.55 11.82
C LEU A 410 -6.65 -1.62 10.74
N HIS A 411 -5.83 -0.59 10.61
CA HIS A 411 -4.67 -0.61 9.71
C HIS A 411 -3.62 -1.64 10.13
N LEU A 412 -3.32 -1.77 11.42
CA LEU A 412 -2.39 -2.79 11.93
C LEU A 412 -2.88 -4.22 11.67
N LYS A 413 -4.19 -4.48 11.72
CA LYS A 413 -4.78 -5.80 11.41
C LYS A 413 -4.79 -6.12 9.91
N SER A 414 -4.81 -5.14 9.04
CA SER A 414 -4.81 -5.35 7.58
C SER A 414 -3.41 -5.51 6.98
N SER A 415 -2.36 -5.19 7.76
CA SER A 415 -0.95 -5.27 7.35
C SER A 415 -0.19 -6.47 7.96
N GLY A 416 -0.82 -7.28 8.76
CA GLY A 416 -0.31 -8.54 9.34
C GLY A 416 -1.06 -9.75 8.81
#